data_0685771fd33d9f139799d91b27a754a7
#
_entry.id   0685771fd33d9f139799d91b27a754a7
#
_cell.length_a   1.000
_cell.length_b   1.000
_cell.length_c   1.000
_cell.angle_alpha   90.00
_cell.angle_beta   90.00
_cell.angle_gamma   90.00
#
_symmetry.space_group_name_H-M   'P 1'
#
loop_
_entity.id
_entity.type
_entity.pdbx_description
1 polymer ?
#
loop_
_entity_poly.entity_id
_entity_poly.type
_entity_poly.pdbx_seq_one_letter_code
_entity_poly.pdbx_strand_id
1 'polypeptide(L)'
;MARLAYYARGCAGSRGYCNPWWAIDYPHAEAHFLPAVERMTRIEVAPDSRHLTLDDEYLFDYPWLFLQQPGQGNWYPQGEELELLREYLARGGFLVVDDFHNEYEWQTVREAIEALLPGRPIVDIPDDDPLHHILFDLDKRTQIPGERHLWRSMEGPPHWRGVYDDLGRLVVALNHNRDMGDAWEHADDSHYPAPMTATAYRFGVNYVIYAMTH
;
A
#
# COMPACT_ATOMS: atom_id res chain seq x y z
N MET A 1 -4.44 7.29 7.54
CA MET A 1 -3.43 6.29 7.09
C MET A 1 -2.41 6.08 8.19
N ALA A 2 -2.02 4.84 8.41
CA ALA A 2 -0.82 4.50 9.17
C ALA A 2 0.00 3.46 8.41
N ARG A 3 1.33 3.51 8.55
CA ARG A 3 2.26 2.51 8.04
C ARG A 3 2.19 1.27 8.93
N LEU A 4 1.99 0.08 8.35
CA LEU A 4 2.02 -1.16 9.11
C LEU A 4 3.47 -1.62 9.33
N ALA A 5 3.92 -1.55 10.57
CA ALA A 5 5.19 -2.11 11.00
C ALA A 5 5.01 -3.60 11.29
N TYR A 6 5.77 -4.43 10.60
CA TYR A 6 5.68 -5.88 10.73
C TYR A 6 7.04 -6.50 11.03
N TYR A 7 7.05 -7.68 11.61
CA TYR A 7 8.28 -8.45 11.73
C TYR A 7 8.74 -8.96 10.37
N ALA A 8 9.93 -8.54 9.94
CA ALA A 8 10.53 -8.93 8.68
C ALA A 8 11.77 -9.78 8.89
N ARG A 9 12.02 -10.73 7.98
CA ARG A 9 13.29 -11.43 7.91
C ARG A 9 14.29 -10.57 7.15
N GLY A 10 15.39 -10.17 7.84
CA GLY A 10 16.40 -9.28 7.26
C GLY A 10 15.93 -7.83 7.17
N CYS A 11 16.67 -7.04 6.41
CA CYS A 11 16.44 -5.60 6.28
C CYS A 11 17.13 -5.07 5.03
N ALA A 12 16.71 -3.89 4.58
CA ALA A 12 17.42 -3.12 3.58
C ALA A 12 18.63 -2.40 4.20
N GLY A 13 19.74 -2.38 3.48
CA GLY A 13 20.90 -1.61 3.89
C GLY A 13 22.23 -2.33 3.69
N SER A 14 23.30 -1.61 3.96
CA SER A 14 24.67 -2.10 3.85
C SER A 14 25.56 -1.46 4.93
N ARG A 15 26.70 -2.10 5.24
CA ARG A 15 27.73 -1.57 6.14
C ARG A 15 27.26 -1.25 7.56
N GLY A 16 26.40 -2.12 8.14
CA GLY A 16 25.95 -1.98 9.54
C GLY A 16 24.73 -1.10 9.75
N TYR A 17 24.16 -0.54 8.69
CA TYR A 17 22.85 0.08 8.72
C TYR A 17 21.79 -0.92 8.24
N CYS A 18 20.74 -1.08 9.02
CA CYS A 18 19.67 -2.05 8.77
C CYS A 18 18.32 -1.35 8.92
N ASN A 19 17.68 -1.04 7.79
CA ASN A 19 16.35 -0.47 7.78
C ASN A 19 15.32 -1.61 7.62
N PRO A 20 14.36 -1.77 8.53
CA PRO A 20 13.31 -2.77 8.35
C PRO A 20 12.57 -2.57 7.02
N TRP A 21 12.19 -3.66 6.34
CA TRP A 21 11.54 -3.57 5.04
C TRP A 21 10.27 -2.71 5.05
N TRP A 22 9.47 -2.76 6.12
CA TRP A 22 8.28 -1.92 6.26
C TRP A 22 8.60 -0.41 6.34
N ALA A 23 9.83 -0.05 6.73
CA ALA A 23 10.26 1.34 6.92
C ALA A 23 11.01 1.92 5.70
N ILE A 24 11.02 1.21 4.57
CA ILE A 24 11.49 1.79 3.31
C ILE A 24 10.58 2.97 2.95
N ASP A 25 11.15 4.07 2.48
CA ASP A 25 10.52 5.34 2.12
C ASP A 25 9.87 6.09 3.31
N TYR A 26 9.81 5.45 4.50
CA TYR A 26 9.26 6.05 5.71
C TYR A 26 10.33 6.89 6.44
N PRO A 27 10.01 8.11 6.91
CA PRO A 27 8.70 8.79 6.85
C PRO A 27 8.55 9.74 5.64
N HIS A 28 9.49 9.77 4.70
CA HIS A 28 9.53 10.78 3.64
C HIS A 28 8.33 10.67 2.68
N ALA A 29 7.94 9.45 2.31
CA ALA A 29 6.76 9.22 1.50
C ALA A 29 5.50 9.85 2.10
N GLU A 30 5.26 9.62 3.39
CA GLU A 30 4.12 10.20 4.11
C GLU A 30 4.24 11.71 4.28
N ALA A 31 5.46 12.23 4.50
CA ALA A 31 5.70 13.67 4.62
C ALA A 31 5.35 14.45 3.35
N HIS A 32 5.48 13.82 2.18
CA HIS A 32 5.01 14.39 0.91
C HIS A 32 3.53 14.09 0.65
N PHE A 33 3.07 12.88 0.98
CA PHE A 33 1.72 12.44 0.64
C PHE A 33 0.63 13.13 1.48
N LEU A 34 0.80 13.23 2.82
CA LEU A 34 -0.22 13.79 3.70
C LEU A 34 -0.61 15.25 3.36
N PRO A 35 0.35 16.19 3.15
CA PRO A 35 0.00 17.53 2.71
C PRO A 35 -0.71 17.59 1.34
N ALA A 36 -0.42 16.63 0.46
CA ALA A 36 -1.12 16.55 -0.82
C ALA A 36 -2.58 16.09 -0.64
N VAL A 37 -2.84 15.13 0.25
CA VAL A 37 -4.22 14.74 0.61
C VAL A 37 -5.01 15.96 1.09
N GLU A 38 -4.47 16.74 2.03
CA GLU A 38 -5.14 17.94 2.55
C GLU A 38 -5.43 18.96 1.43
N ARG A 39 -4.47 19.22 0.56
CA ARG A 39 -4.64 20.14 -0.58
C ARG A 39 -5.69 19.70 -1.58
N MET A 40 -5.74 18.40 -1.88
CA MET A 40 -6.61 17.85 -2.93
C MET A 40 -8.03 17.59 -2.45
N THR A 41 -8.23 17.35 -1.15
CA THR A 41 -9.52 16.87 -0.61
C THR A 41 -10.11 17.77 0.46
N ARG A 42 -9.33 18.62 1.12
CA ARG A 42 -9.67 19.34 2.36
C ARG A 42 -9.90 18.41 3.56
N ILE A 43 -9.47 17.16 3.49
CA ILE A 43 -9.42 16.26 4.65
C ILE A 43 -8.34 16.79 5.57
N GLU A 44 -8.68 17.03 6.83
CA GLU A 44 -7.70 17.37 7.85
C GLU A 44 -6.81 16.15 8.11
N VAL A 45 -5.51 16.32 7.94
CA VAL A 45 -4.52 15.25 8.15
C VAL A 45 -3.72 15.50 9.42
N ALA A 46 -3.25 14.42 10.05
CA ALA A 46 -2.33 14.55 11.17
C ALA A 46 -1.01 15.21 10.69
N PRO A 47 -0.38 16.06 11.53
CA PRO A 47 0.85 16.74 11.15
C PRO A 47 2.04 15.79 10.96
N ASP A 48 2.01 14.64 11.63
CA ASP A 48 3.07 13.65 11.61
C ASP A 48 2.57 12.30 11.08
N SER A 49 3.44 11.63 10.34
CA SER A 49 3.20 10.25 9.93
C SER A 49 3.24 9.30 11.14
N ARG A 50 2.48 8.22 11.07
CA ARG A 50 2.47 7.19 12.12
C ARG A 50 2.67 5.81 11.53
N HIS A 51 3.44 4.99 12.23
CA HIS A 51 3.48 3.55 12.02
C HIS A 51 2.86 2.84 13.24
N LEU A 52 2.28 1.68 13.00
CA LEU A 52 1.60 0.86 13.99
C LEU A 52 2.00 -0.60 13.81
N THR A 53 2.06 -1.34 14.89
CA THR A 53 2.00 -2.81 14.86
C THR A 53 0.55 -3.26 14.97
N LEU A 54 0.27 -4.54 14.68
CA LEU A 54 -1.10 -5.05 14.75
C LEU A 54 -1.66 -5.12 16.17
N ASP A 55 -0.80 -5.12 17.18
CA ASP A 55 -1.16 -5.08 18.61
C ASP A 55 -1.21 -3.66 19.22
N ASP A 56 -1.04 -2.62 18.39
CA ASP A 56 -1.15 -1.22 18.85
C ASP A 56 -2.61 -0.89 19.23
N GLU A 57 -2.81 -0.25 20.37
CA GLU A 57 -4.13 0.13 20.89
C GLU A 57 -4.91 1.07 19.96
N TYR A 58 -4.21 1.80 19.09
CA TYR A 58 -4.80 2.73 18.11
C TYR A 58 -5.04 2.11 16.73
N LEU A 59 -4.84 0.81 16.55
CA LEU A 59 -4.99 0.14 15.25
C LEU A 59 -6.34 0.47 14.59
N PHE A 60 -7.42 0.41 15.35
CA PHE A 60 -8.79 0.61 14.85
C PHE A 60 -9.18 2.07 14.62
N ASP A 61 -8.33 3.03 15.02
CA ASP A 61 -8.55 4.46 14.76
C ASP A 61 -8.10 4.86 13.33
N TYR A 62 -7.39 3.97 12.64
CA TYR A 62 -6.88 4.22 11.30
C TYR A 62 -7.67 3.43 10.25
N PRO A 63 -8.44 4.11 9.38
CA PRO A 63 -9.24 3.43 8.36
C PRO A 63 -8.40 2.78 7.26
N TRP A 64 -7.14 3.18 7.11
CA TRP A 64 -6.23 2.68 6.08
C TRP A 64 -4.85 2.33 6.67
N LEU A 65 -4.44 1.07 6.46
CA LEU A 65 -3.07 0.60 6.70
C LEU A 65 -2.32 0.47 5.36
N PHE A 66 -1.08 0.96 5.36
CA PHE A 66 -0.17 0.87 4.23
C PHE A 66 0.97 -0.10 4.55
N LEU A 67 1.04 -1.20 3.80
CA LEU A 67 2.00 -2.28 3.96
C LEU A 67 3.04 -2.22 2.84
N GLN A 68 4.26 -1.82 3.18
CA GLN A 68 5.38 -1.63 2.26
C GLN A 68 6.29 -2.88 2.21
N GLN A 69 6.75 -3.26 1.03
CA GLN A 69 7.73 -4.34 0.76
C GLN A 69 7.47 -5.69 1.46
N PRO A 70 6.25 -6.20 1.48
CA PRO A 70 5.95 -7.46 2.18
C PRO A 70 6.63 -8.66 1.54
N GLY A 71 6.89 -8.63 0.23
CA GLY A 71 7.59 -9.71 -0.49
C GLY A 71 9.04 -9.85 -0.05
N GLN A 72 9.78 -8.77 0.01
CA GLN A 72 11.17 -8.74 0.49
C GLN A 72 11.27 -9.08 1.99
N GLY A 73 10.34 -8.56 2.78
CA GLY A 73 10.26 -8.80 4.21
C GLY A 73 9.75 -10.19 4.59
N ASN A 74 9.30 -11.00 3.62
CA ASN A 74 8.61 -12.26 3.87
C ASN A 74 7.49 -12.11 4.90
N TRP A 75 6.67 -11.07 4.73
CA TRP A 75 5.54 -10.81 5.60
C TRP A 75 4.52 -11.97 5.55
N TYR A 76 4.23 -12.51 6.70
CA TYR A 76 3.25 -13.59 6.84
C TYR A 76 2.65 -13.55 8.24
N PRO A 77 1.52 -12.85 8.44
CA PRO A 77 0.90 -12.73 9.77
C PRO A 77 0.42 -14.09 10.26
N GLN A 78 0.64 -14.38 11.54
CA GLN A 78 0.29 -15.65 12.17
C GLN A 78 -0.32 -15.44 13.55
N GLY A 79 -1.07 -16.45 14.03
CA GLY A 79 -1.61 -16.42 15.38
C GLY A 79 -2.44 -15.17 15.66
N GLU A 80 -2.10 -14.44 16.69
CA GLU A 80 -2.84 -13.25 17.14
C GLU A 80 -2.79 -12.10 16.10
N GLU A 81 -1.66 -11.90 15.45
CA GLU A 81 -1.55 -10.88 14.37
C GLU A 81 -2.55 -11.13 13.24
N LEU A 82 -2.71 -12.40 12.85
CA LEU A 82 -3.66 -12.79 11.79
C LEU A 82 -5.10 -12.48 12.20
N GLU A 83 -5.47 -12.80 13.44
CA GLU A 83 -6.82 -12.55 13.96
C GLU A 83 -7.10 -11.05 14.13
N LEU A 84 -6.14 -10.27 14.62
CA LEU A 84 -6.26 -8.81 14.73
C LEU A 84 -6.44 -8.15 13.34
N LEU A 85 -5.70 -8.60 12.34
CA LEU A 85 -5.83 -8.05 10.99
C LEU A 85 -7.18 -8.44 10.35
N ARG A 86 -7.68 -9.66 10.58
CA ARG A 86 -9.03 -10.07 10.18
C ARG A 86 -10.10 -9.20 10.84
N GLU A 87 -9.96 -8.97 12.14
CA GLU A 87 -10.88 -8.10 12.88
C GLU A 87 -10.83 -6.66 12.37
N TYR A 88 -9.63 -6.14 12.08
CA TYR A 88 -9.44 -4.82 11.49
C TYR A 88 -10.20 -4.68 10.17
N LEU A 89 -10.03 -5.63 9.25
CA LEU A 89 -10.75 -5.63 7.96
C LEU A 89 -12.26 -5.78 8.13
N ALA A 90 -12.70 -6.65 9.04
CA ALA A 90 -14.12 -6.87 9.33
C ALA A 90 -14.83 -5.63 9.93
N ARG A 91 -14.08 -4.79 10.66
CA ARG A 91 -14.59 -3.54 11.25
C ARG A 91 -14.57 -2.34 10.29
N GLY A 92 -14.21 -2.55 9.03
CA GLY A 92 -14.20 -1.47 8.02
C GLY A 92 -12.80 -1.00 7.63
N GLY A 93 -11.75 -1.59 8.20
CA GLY A 93 -10.37 -1.28 7.83
C GLY A 93 -10.07 -1.64 6.37
N PHE A 94 -9.09 -0.94 5.78
CA PHE A 94 -8.63 -1.13 4.42
C PHE A 94 -7.11 -1.32 4.41
N LEU A 95 -6.63 -2.39 3.78
CA LEU A 95 -5.20 -2.70 3.65
C LEU A 95 -4.74 -2.44 2.23
N VAL A 96 -3.74 -1.59 2.06
CA VAL A 96 -3.03 -1.40 0.78
C VAL A 96 -1.65 -2.02 0.90
N VAL A 97 -1.34 -2.92 -0.01
CA VAL A 97 -0.07 -3.65 -0.12
C VAL A 97 0.68 -3.13 -1.32
N ASP A 98 1.87 -2.59 -1.09
CA ASP A 98 2.65 -1.88 -2.09
C ASP A 98 4.11 -2.34 -2.14
N ASP A 99 4.82 -1.98 -3.20
CA ASP A 99 6.24 -2.24 -3.42
C ASP A 99 6.60 -3.72 -3.27
N PHE A 100 5.99 -4.54 -4.10
CA PHE A 100 6.38 -5.93 -4.27
C PHE A 100 6.36 -6.29 -5.77
N HIS A 101 7.38 -7.03 -6.18
CA HIS A 101 7.71 -7.20 -7.58
C HIS A 101 7.95 -8.65 -7.93
N ASN A 102 7.98 -8.96 -9.23
CA ASN A 102 8.24 -10.28 -9.77
C ASN A 102 7.33 -11.42 -9.26
N GLU A 103 7.53 -12.62 -9.78
CA GLU A 103 6.71 -13.78 -9.45
C GLU A 103 6.98 -14.31 -8.03
N TYR A 104 8.23 -14.24 -7.56
CA TYR A 104 8.58 -14.74 -6.23
C TYR A 104 7.90 -13.94 -5.12
N GLU A 105 7.99 -12.61 -5.18
CA GLU A 105 7.36 -11.73 -4.18
C GLU A 105 5.83 -11.79 -4.29
N TRP A 106 5.30 -11.92 -5.52
CA TRP A 106 3.88 -12.15 -5.74
C TRP A 106 3.39 -13.42 -5.03
N GLN A 107 4.10 -14.54 -5.15
CA GLN A 107 3.73 -15.79 -4.48
C GLN A 107 3.72 -15.63 -2.95
N THR A 108 4.74 -14.96 -2.39
CA THR A 108 4.83 -14.68 -0.94
C THR A 108 3.61 -13.87 -0.46
N VAL A 109 3.30 -12.78 -1.16
CA VAL A 109 2.15 -11.91 -0.82
C VAL A 109 0.83 -12.65 -1.00
N ARG A 110 0.67 -13.38 -2.10
CA ARG A 110 -0.53 -14.17 -2.38
C ARG A 110 -0.82 -15.18 -1.28
N GLU A 111 0.17 -15.96 -0.86
CA GLU A 111 0.02 -16.96 0.21
C GLU A 111 -0.38 -16.30 1.54
N ALA A 112 0.19 -15.16 1.87
CA ALA A 112 -0.18 -14.41 3.06
C ALA A 112 -1.62 -13.90 3.02
N ILE A 113 -2.07 -13.37 1.87
CA ILE A 113 -3.44 -12.88 1.70
C ILE A 113 -4.46 -14.02 1.65
N GLU A 114 -4.15 -15.14 0.99
CA GLU A 114 -5.00 -16.34 1.00
C GLU A 114 -5.15 -16.93 2.42
N ALA A 115 -4.09 -16.88 3.23
CA ALA A 115 -4.15 -17.27 4.64
C ALA A 115 -4.96 -16.26 5.48
N LEU A 116 -4.84 -14.96 5.19
CA LEU A 116 -5.59 -13.90 5.87
C LEU A 116 -7.09 -14.00 5.61
N LEU A 117 -7.50 -14.22 4.37
CA LEU A 117 -8.89 -14.23 3.91
C LEU A 117 -9.23 -15.54 3.18
N PRO A 118 -9.27 -16.67 3.89
CA PRO A 118 -9.50 -17.98 3.28
C PRO A 118 -10.84 -18.05 2.56
N GLY A 119 -10.82 -18.61 1.35
CA GLY A 119 -12.01 -18.75 0.52
C GLY A 119 -12.43 -17.51 -0.26
N ARG A 120 -11.73 -16.37 -0.09
CA ARG A 120 -11.95 -15.18 -0.89
C ARG A 120 -10.93 -15.10 -2.03
N PRO A 121 -11.36 -14.97 -3.29
CA PRO A 121 -10.43 -14.89 -4.40
C PRO A 121 -9.71 -13.53 -4.43
N ILE A 122 -8.43 -13.56 -4.82
CA ILE A 122 -7.74 -12.35 -5.27
C ILE A 122 -8.13 -12.16 -6.74
N VAL A 123 -8.69 -11.00 -7.07
CA VAL A 123 -9.16 -10.68 -8.42
C VAL A 123 -8.50 -9.40 -8.94
N ASP A 124 -8.44 -9.22 -10.25
CA ASP A 124 -8.13 -7.91 -10.81
C ASP A 124 -9.30 -6.96 -10.49
N ILE A 125 -8.96 -5.76 -9.96
CA ILE A 125 -9.99 -4.75 -9.63
C ILE A 125 -10.62 -4.27 -10.94
N PRO A 126 -11.96 -4.38 -11.09
CA PRO A 126 -12.65 -3.98 -12.31
C PRO A 126 -12.40 -2.51 -12.69
N ASP A 127 -12.47 -2.21 -13.98
CA ASP A 127 -12.25 -0.85 -14.48
C ASP A 127 -13.31 0.14 -13.97
N ASP A 128 -14.53 -0.33 -13.74
CA ASP A 128 -15.67 0.43 -13.21
C ASP A 128 -15.80 0.40 -11.68
N ASP A 129 -14.79 -0.16 -10.98
CA ASP A 129 -14.79 -0.16 -9.51
C ASP A 129 -14.79 1.28 -8.96
N PRO A 130 -15.60 1.57 -7.92
CA PRO A 130 -15.63 2.89 -7.29
C PRO A 130 -14.25 3.44 -6.90
N LEU A 131 -13.31 2.58 -6.51
CA LEU A 131 -11.94 2.97 -6.19
C LEU A 131 -11.29 3.79 -7.31
N HIS A 132 -11.56 3.44 -8.56
CA HIS A 132 -10.93 4.09 -9.72
C HIS A 132 -11.59 5.42 -10.10
N HIS A 133 -12.74 5.78 -9.49
CA HIS A 133 -13.56 6.93 -9.89
C HIS A 133 -14.04 7.80 -8.73
N ILE A 134 -13.65 7.47 -7.49
CA ILE A 134 -14.25 8.10 -6.29
C ILE A 134 -13.96 9.60 -6.17
N LEU A 135 -12.79 10.06 -6.63
CA LEU A 135 -12.44 11.46 -6.79
C LEU A 135 -11.73 11.72 -8.11
N PHE A 136 -10.72 10.92 -8.40
CA PHE A 136 -9.97 10.98 -9.65
C PHE A 136 -10.34 9.80 -10.53
N ASP A 137 -10.62 10.06 -11.80
CA ASP A 137 -10.73 9.00 -12.81
C ASP A 137 -9.34 8.44 -13.14
N LEU A 138 -9.19 7.12 -12.92
CA LEU A 138 -7.96 6.39 -13.10
C LEU A 138 -8.04 5.45 -14.31
N ASP A 139 -8.59 5.93 -15.42
CA ASP A 139 -8.76 5.17 -16.66
C ASP A 139 -7.43 4.65 -17.23
N LYS A 140 -6.36 5.44 -17.04
CA LYS A 140 -5.01 5.08 -17.46
C LYS A 140 -4.15 4.73 -16.25
N ARG A 141 -4.12 3.46 -15.95
CA ARG A 141 -3.31 2.92 -14.86
C ARG A 141 -1.90 2.60 -15.38
N THR A 142 -1.12 3.67 -15.54
CA THR A 142 0.29 3.54 -15.93
C THR A 142 1.12 2.95 -14.80
N GLN A 143 2.23 2.37 -15.16
CA GLN A 143 3.19 1.87 -14.20
C GLN A 143 3.75 3.00 -13.34
N ILE A 144 3.89 2.73 -12.05
CA ILE A 144 4.55 3.58 -11.07
C ILE A 144 5.73 2.76 -10.55
N PRO A 145 6.91 2.87 -11.18
CA PRO A 145 8.07 2.11 -10.77
C PRO A 145 8.72 2.71 -9.54
N GLY A 146 9.40 1.90 -8.76
CA GLY A 146 10.36 2.40 -7.79
C GLY A 146 11.51 3.15 -8.47
N GLU A 147 12.18 4.04 -7.76
CA GLU A 147 13.28 4.86 -8.29
C GLU A 147 14.36 3.98 -8.96
N ARG A 148 14.72 2.87 -8.33
CA ARG A 148 15.69 1.91 -8.87
C ARG A 148 15.24 1.24 -10.17
N HIS A 149 13.94 1.19 -10.43
CA HIS A 149 13.33 0.57 -11.60
C HIS A 149 13.09 1.55 -12.76
N LEU A 150 13.30 2.85 -12.56
CA LEU A 150 13.24 3.84 -13.65
C LEU A 150 14.21 3.52 -14.79
N TRP A 151 15.34 2.88 -14.46
CA TRP A 151 16.43 2.57 -15.38
C TRP A 151 16.61 1.08 -15.63
N ARG A 152 15.73 0.24 -15.08
CA ARG A 152 15.76 -1.21 -15.24
C ARG A 152 14.40 -1.69 -15.72
N SER A 153 14.40 -2.73 -16.55
CA SER A 153 13.14 -3.39 -16.92
C SER A 153 12.50 -3.98 -15.67
N MET A 154 11.25 -3.64 -15.41
CA MET A 154 10.45 -4.31 -14.42
C MET A 154 10.07 -5.71 -14.90
N GLU A 155 9.98 -6.66 -13.99
CA GLU A 155 9.57 -8.03 -14.27
C GLU A 155 8.04 -8.10 -14.41
N GLY A 156 7.55 -7.78 -15.59
CA GLY A 156 6.13 -7.89 -15.93
C GLY A 156 5.34 -6.58 -15.85
N PRO A 157 4.06 -6.63 -16.29
CA PRO A 157 3.17 -5.49 -16.26
C PRO A 157 2.71 -5.16 -14.84
N PRO A 158 2.24 -3.93 -14.60
CA PRO A 158 1.59 -3.56 -13.36
C PRO A 158 0.22 -4.23 -13.25
N HIS A 159 -0.14 -4.67 -12.04
CA HIS A 159 -1.44 -5.24 -11.74
C HIS A 159 -2.10 -4.48 -10.59
N TRP A 160 -3.41 -4.30 -10.71
CA TRP A 160 -4.28 -3.77 -9.66
C TRP A 160 -5.21 -4.88 -9.23
N ARG A 161 -4.86 -5.57 -8.17
CA ARG A 161 -5.61 -6.70 -7.65
C ARG A 161 -6.18 -6.37 -6.28
N GLY A 162 -7.17 -7.12 -5.86
CA GLY A 162 -7.73 -6.94 -4.55
C GLY A 162 -8.58 -8.11 -4.09
N VAL A 163 -9.03 -8.00 -2.86
CA VAL A 163 -9.96 -8.95 -2.23
C VAL A 163 -11.18 -8.17 -1.75
N TYR A 164 -12.35 -8.69 -2.08
CA TYR A 164 -13.64 -8.13 -1.66
C TYR A 164 -14.26 -8.94 -0.53
N ASP A 165 -14.99 -8.25 0.36
CA ASP A 165 -15.82 -8.88 1.37
C ASP A 165 -17.18 -9.33 0.80
N ASP A 166 -18.03 -9.91 1.66
CA ASP A 166 -19.36 -10.43 1.26
C ASP A 166 -20.34 -9.30 0.89
N LEU A 167 -20.03 -8.07 1.23
CA LEU A 167 -20.83 -6.89 0.88
C LEU A 167 -20.35 -6.24 -0.42
N GLY A 168 -19.29 -6.78 -1.05
CA GLY A 168 -18.68 -6.23 -2.26
C GLY A 168 -17.76 -5.03 -1.99
N ARG A 169 -17.36 -4.80 -0.73
CA ARG A 169 -16.37 -3.78 -0.38
C ARG A 169 -14.97 -4.34 -0.63
N LEU A 170 -14.12 -3.58 -1.32
CA LEU A 170 -12.70 -3.90 -1.46
C LEU A 170 -12.01 -3.71 -0.09
N VAL A 171 -11.51 -4.79 0.51
CA VAL A 171 -10.88 -4.78 1.84
C VAL A 171 -9.36 -4.81 1.77
N VAL A 172 -8.81 -5.35 0.69
CA VAL A 172 -7.36 -5.37 0.41
C VAL A 172 -7.13 -4.94 -1.03
N ALA A 173 -6.24 -3.98 -1.23
CA ALA A 173 -5.71 -3.60 -2.55
C ALA A 173 -4.23 -4.03 -2.66
N LEU A 174 -3.88 -4.66 -3.78
CA LEU A 174 -2.57 -5.24 -4.05
C LEU A 174 -1.94 -4.56 -5.28
N ASN A 175 -0.92 -3.76 -5.07
CA ASN A 175 -0.21 -2.99 -6.09
C ASN A 175 1.01 -3.75 -6.62
N HIS A 176 0.78 -4.87 -7.27
CA HIS A 176 1.85 -5.71 -7.78
C HIS A 176 2.62 -5.04 -8.93
N ASN A 177 3.95 -5.10 -8.90
CA ASN A 177 4.88 -4.41 -9.81
C ASN A 177 4.76 -2.88 -9.78
N ARG A 178 4.57 -2.32 -8.59
CA ARG A 178 4.46 -0.88 -8.36
C ARG A 178 5.13 -0.48 -7.07
N ASP A 179 5.38 0.81 -6.98
CA ASP A 179 5.99 1.45 -5.83
C ASP A 179 5.44 2.87 -5.69
N MET A 180 4.33 3.00 -4.97
CA MET A 180 3.78 4.31 -4.67
C MET A 180 4.55 5.02 -3.57
N GLY A 181 5.18 4.25 -2.67
CA GLY A 181 6.05 4.76 -1.63
C GLY A 181 7.19 5.59 -2.22
N ASP A 182 7.97 5.00 -3.12
CA ASP A 182 9.05 5.70 -3.84
C ASP A 182 8.54 6.91 -4.64
N ALA A 183 7.38 6.77 -5.31
CA ALA A 183 6.81 7.87 -6.08
C ALA A 183 6.39 9.07 -5.22
N TRP A 184 6.05 8.85 -3.96
CA TRP A 184 5.78 9.91 -2.98
C TRP A 184 7.06 10.42 -2.34
N GLU A 185 8.02 9.53 -1.96
CA GLU A 185 9.31 9.92 -1.39
C GLU A 185 10.07 10.85 -2.32
N HIS A 186 10.12 10.52 -3.61
CA HIS A 186 10.83 11.27 -4.65
C HIS A 186 9.97 12.31 -5.37
N ALA A 187 8.88 12.79 -4.75
CA ALA A 187 7.94 13.70 -5.39
C ALA A 187 8.54 15.06 -5.79
N ASP A 188 9.57 15.51 -5.10
CA ASP A 188 10.33 16.74 -5.37
C ASP A 188 11.66 16.49 -6.08
N ASP A 189 11.98 15.25 -6.37
CA ASP A 189 13.20 14.87 -7.08
C ASP A 189 13.05 15.08 -8.60
N SER A 190 13.95 15.88 -9.17
CA SER A 190 13.90 16.22 -10.59
C SER A 190 14.12 15.04 -11.54
N HIS A 191 14.69 13.94 -11.06
CA HIS A 191 14.92 12.75 -11.87
C HIS A 191 13.75 11.74 -11.81
N TYR A 192 12.86 11.85 -10.83
CA TYR A 192 11.66 11.01 -10.80
C TYR A 192 10.56 11.63 -11.69
N PRO A 193 9.96 10.88 -12.63
CA PRO A 193 9.04 11.45 -13.61
C PRO A 193 7.74 11.97 -12.99
N ALA A 194 7.51 13.28 -13.09
CA ALA A 194 6.32 13.95 -12.55
C ALA A 194 4.97 13.30 -12.94
N PRO A 195 4.75 12.74 -14.16
CA PRO A 195 3.52 12.03 -14.46
C PRO A 195 3.30 10.77 -13.62
N MET A 196 4.36 10.06 -13.22
CA MET A 196 4.28 8.87 -12.36
C MET A 196 3.93 9.27 -10.94
N THR A 197 4.61 10.29 -10.40
CA THR A 197 4.26 10.90 -9.10
C THR A 197 2.80 11.37 -9.07
N ALA A 198 2.36 12.10 -10.09
CA ALA A 198 0.97 12.58 -10.17
C ALA A 198 -0.04 11.43 -10.19
N THR A 199 0.28 10.32 -10.83
CA THR A 199 -0.55 9.12 -10.84
C THR A 199 -0.58 8.46 -9.47
N ALA A 200 0.56 8.32 -8.80
CA ALA A 200 0.66 7.78 -7.44
C ALA A 200 -0.15 8.60 -6.43
N TYR A 201 -0.11 9.93 -6.51
CA TYR A 201 -0.94 10.80 -5.67
C TYR A 201 -2.43 10.60 -5.90
N ARG A 202 -2.88 10.51 -7.14
CA ARG A 202 -4.30 10.29 -7.46
C ARG A 202 -4.78 8.95 -6.92
N PHE A 203 -4.00 7.88 -7.07
CA PHE A 203 -4.32 6.59 -6.48
C PHE A 203 -4.39 6.65 -4.96
N GLY A 204 -3.36 7.22 -4.32
CA GLY A 204 -3.33 7.35 -2.87
C GLY A 204 -4.52 8.14 -2.32
N VAL A 205 -4.89 9.25 -2.97
CA VAL A 205 -6.06 10.04 -2.58
C VAL A 205 -7.36 9.24 -2.75
N ASN A 206 -7.51 8.51 -3.85
CA ASN A 206 -8.66 7.63 -4.03
C ASN A 206 -8.72 6.56 -2.92
N TYR A 207 -7.59 5.96 -2.54
CA TYR A 207 -7.53 5.01 -1.41
C TYR A 207 -7.98 5.65 -0.09
N VAL A 208 -7.54 6.89 0.21
CA VAL A 208 -7.97 7.60 1.41
C VAL A 208 -9.48 7.77 1.44
N ILE A 209 -10.05 8.30 0.35
CA ILE A 209 -11.49 8.57 0.28
C ILE A 209 -12.27 7.26 0.34
N TYR A 210 -11.83 6.24 -0.40
CA TYR A 210 -12.45 4.91 -0.37
C TYR A 210 -12.50 4.35 1.06
N ALA A 211 -11.37 4.34 1.76
CA ALA A 211 -11.26 3.86 3.13
C ALA A 211 -12.12 4.64 4.15
N MET A 212 -12.45 5.89 3.85
CA MET A 212 -13.29 6.73 4.72
C MET A 212 -14.79 6.66 4.40
N THR A 213 -15.17 6.07 3.26
CA THR A 213 -16.56 6.10 2.76
C THR A 213 -17.17 4.72 2.55
N HIS A 214 -16.38 3.68 2.59
CA HIS A 214 -16.78 2.29 2.39
C HIS A 214 -16.28 1.42 3.54
#